data_8ea507f6c2909999aa249938e8815160
#
_entry.id   8ea507f6c2909999aa249938e8815160
#
_cell.length_a   1.000
_cell.length_b   1.000
_cell.length_c   1.000
_cell.angle_alpha   90.00
_cell.angle_beta   90.00
_cell.angle_gamma   90.00
#
_symmetry.space_group_name_H-M   'P 1'
#
loop_
_entity.id
_entity.type
_entity.pdbx_description
1 polymer ?
#
loop_
_entity_poly.entity_id
_entity_poly.type
_entity_poly.pdbx_seq_one_letter_code
_entity_poly.pdbx_strand_id
1 'polypeptide(L)'
;FEVREIQPASFNQVVKTTGQVLAAPGDEAVIVATSNGVVSFSSNKLTEGTKVQKGQSLFQISSKDIAEGDYYTKVKATYEAAKASYDRAEALVKDKIISQKEFESTKLEFENAKTAYDAVSNNKTAKGVSVNAPINGHMKNILVKEGEYITVGQPLATVSQNQRLVLRAEVSQRYYNAMQSVKSANFKTPYDNKVYSLEDLNGRLLSFGKTSNENSFFIPVSFEFDNKGEVIPGSFVEVYLISAPIENTLSIPVSALTNEMGIHYVYVQIDEEGYRKQEVAL
;
A
#
# COMPACT_ATOMS: atom_id res chain seq x y z
N PHE A 1 -13.04 51.46 10.29
CA PHE A 1 -12.02 50.51 10.77
C PHE A 1 -12.66 49.66 11.86
N GLU A 2 -12.35 48.35 11.86
CA GLU A 2 -12.77 47.44 12.93
C GLU A 2 -11.57 47.25 13.86
N VAL A 3 -11.74 47.52 15.13
CA VAL A 3 -10.71 47.31 16.16
C VAL A 3 -11.08 46.07 16.94
N ARG A 4 -10.13 45.16 17.11
CA ARG A 4 -10.31 43.94 17.89
C ARG A 4 -9.24 43.83 18.98
N GLU A 5 -9.69 43.53 20.19
CA GLU A 5 -8.76 43.14 21.25
C GLU A 5 -8.14 41.76 20.91
N ILE A 6 -6.80 41.69 21.01
CA ILE A 6 -6.06 40.47 20.75
C ILE A 6 -5.69 39.83 22.08
N GLN A 7 -6.11 38.59 22.27
CA GLN A 7 -5.74 37.82 23.45
C GLN A 7 -4.81 36.66 23.02
N PRO A 8 -3.83 36.29 23.85
CA PRO A 8 -3.02 35.11 23.61
C PRO A 8 -3.89 33.87 23.46
N ALA A 9 -3.69 33.15 22.39
CA ALA A 9 -4.42 31.94 22.08
C ALA A 9 -3.46 30.84 21.56
N SER A 10 -3.93 29.64 21.53
CA SER A 10 -3.23 28.52 20.86
C SER A 10 -3.33 28.69 19.35
N PHE A 11 -2.21 28.57 18.66
CA PHE A 11 -2.10 28.69 17.19
C PHE A 11 -1.44 27.48 16.57
N ASN A 12 -2.07 26.89 15.56
CA ASN A 12 -1.51 25.82 14.79
C ASN A 12 -0.94 26.36 13.47
N GLN A 13 0.35 26.22 13.27
CA GLN A 13 0.93 26.52 11.96
C GLN A 13 0.45 25.49 10.92
N VAL A 14 -0.01 25.96 9.78
CA VAL A 14 -0.46 25.13 8.67
C VAL A 14 0.46 25.28 7.48
N VAL A 15 1.02 24.17 7.01
CA VAL A 15 1.84 24.14 5.80
C VAL A 15 1.03 23.50 4.67
N LYS A 16 0.72 24.31 3.65
CA LYS A 16 0.05 23.85 2.45
C LYS A 16 1.06 23.21 1.50
N THR A 17 0.73 22.01 1.02
CA THR A 17 1.54 21.25 0.06
C THR A 17 0.66 20.34 -0.80
N THR A 18 1.27 19.53 -1.61
CA THR A 18 0.62 18.48 -2.41
C THR A 18 1.06 17.11 -1.93
N GLY A 19 0.27 16.10 -2.27
CA GLY A 19 0.61 14.73 -1.91
C GLY A 19 -0.13 13.73 -2.78
N GLN A 20 0.12 12.47 -2.50
CA GLN A 20 -0.57 11.36 -3.14
C GLN A 20 -1.10 10.40 -2.09
N VAL A 21 -2.29 9.88 -2.32
CA VAL A 21 -2.87 8.81 -1.53
C VAL A 21 -2.46 7.48 -2.14
N LEU A 22 -1.86 6.61 -1.35
CA LEU A 22 -1.39 5.28 -1.74
C LEU A 22 -2.09 4.22 -0.90
N ALA A 23 -2.11 2.98 -1.37
CA ALA A 23 -2.51 1.86 -0.53
C ALA A 23 -1.49 1.66 0.60
N ALA A 24 -1.97 1.31 1.79
CA ALA A 24 -1.08 1.00 2.91
C ALA A 24 -0.35 -0.33 2.67
N PRO A 25 0.88 -0.50 3.20
CA PRO A 25 1.57 -1.79 3.15
C PRO A 25 0.71 -2.90 3.75
N GLY A 26 0.59 -4.01 3.00
CA GLY A 26 -0.25 -5.15 3.39
C GLY A 26 -1.73 -5.04 2.98
N ASP A 27 -2.17 -3.90 2.47
CA ASP A 27 -3.53 -3.70 1.94
C ASP A 27 -3.66 -4.13 0.46
N GLU A 28 -2.53 -4.44 -0.17
CA GLU A 28 -2.45 -4.98 -1.52
C GLU A 28 -1.74 -6.33 -1.56
N ALA A 29 -2.20 -7.20 -2.42
CA ALA A 29 -1.57 -8.48 -2.70
C ALA A 29 -1.39 -8.69 -4.20
N VAL A 30 -0.16 -8.98 -4.61
CA VAL A 30 0.17 -9.36 -5.97
C VAL A 30 -0.15 -10.83 -6.16
N ILE A 31 -0.87 -11.14 -7.21
CA ILE A 31 -1.19 -12.50 -7.64
C ILE A 31 -0.15 -12.90 -8.67
N VAL A 32 0.54 -14.01 -8.41
CA VAL A 32 1.59 -14.53 -9.28
C VAL A 32 1.21 -15.90 -9.83
N ALA A 33 1.77 -16.23 -10.99
CA ALA A 33 1.62 -17.56 -11.59
C ALA A 33 2.28 -18.63 -10.72
N THR A 34 1.56 -19.72 -10.45
CA THR A 34 2.04 -20.86 -9.64
C THR A 34 2.54 -22.02 -10.51
N SER A 35 2.32 -21.96 -11.81
CA SER A 35 2.81 -22.93 -12.79
C SER A 35 3.07 -22.25 -14.14
N ASN A 36 3.86 -22.91 -14.99
CA ASN A 36 4.01 -22.51 -16.40
C ASN A 36 2.77 -22.95 -17.17
N GLY A 37 2.35 -22.13 -18.14
CA GLY A 37 1.22 -22.52 -18.98
C GLY A 37 0.54 -21.35 -19.68
N VAL A 38 -0.59 -21.61 -20.31
CA VAL A 38 -1.45 -20.61 -20.93
C VAL A 38 -2.50 -20.19 -19.91
N VAL A 39 -2.59 -18.87 -19.66
CA VAL A 39 -3.57 -18.31 -18.72
C VAL A 39 -4.93 -18.18 -19.37
N SER A 40 -5.97 -18.52 -18.63
CA SER A 40 -7.35 -18.21 -18.96
C SER A 40 -8.05 -17.57 -17.75
N PHE A 41 -9.01 -16.68 -18.01
CA PHE A 41 -9.75 -16.02 -16.96
C PHE A 41 -10.89 -16.90 -16.47
N SER A 42 -11.03 -17.03 -15.16
CA SER A 42 -12.11 -17.86 -14.58
C SER A 42 -13.50 -17.27 -14.86
N SER A 43 -13.60 -15.98 -15.20
CA SER A 43 -14.83 -15.29 -15.57
C SER A 43 -14.55 -14.21 -16.61
N ASN A 44 -15.41 -14.17 -17.65
CA ASN A 44 -15.37 -13.10 -18.68
C ASN A 44 -15.69 -11.70 -18.13
N LYS A 45 -16.09 -11.60 -16.85
CA LYS A 45 -16.38 -10.31 -16.16
C LYS A 45 -15.23 -9.85 -15.26
N LEU A 46 -14.09 -10.55 -15.31
CA LEU A 46 -12.92 -10.16 -14.52
C LEU A 46 -12.26 -8.93 -15.18
N THR A 47 -12.49 -7.76 -14.60
CA THR A 47 -11.92 -6.48 -15.02
C THR A 47 -11.40 -5.71 -13.82
N GLU A 48 -10.62 -4.68 -14.06
CA GLU A 48 -10.21 -3.74 -13.01
C GLU A 48 -11.45 -3.15 -12.31
N GLY A 49 -11.38 -2.99 -11.00
CA GLY A 49 -12.50 -2.61 -10.14
C GLY A 49 -13.43 -3.76 -9.73
N THR A 50 -13.31 -4.96 -10.33
CA THR A 50 -14.15 -6.10 -9.94
C THR A 50 -13.89 -6.51 -8.49
N LYS A 51 -14.97 -6.61 -7.69
CA LYS A 51 -14.90 -7.12 -6.31
C LYS A 51 -14.60 -8.61 -6.30
N VAL A 52 -13.64 -9.01 -5.48
CA VAL A 52 -13.21 -10.41 -5.34
C VAL A 52 -13.16 -10.82 -3.87
N GLN A 53 -13.36 -12.11 -3.62
CA GLN A 53 -13.29 -12.69 -2.28
C GLN A 53 -12.05 -13.56 -2.15
N LYS A 54 -11.48 -13.64 -0.96
CA LYS A 54 -10.37 -14.55 -0.65
C LYS A 54 -10.75 -15.99 -1.01
N GLY A 55 -9.87 -16.67 -1.76
CA GLY A 55 -10.11 -18.03 -2.25
C GLY A 55 -10.89 -18.11 -3.57
N GLN A 56 -11.46 -17.00 -4.05
CA GLN A 56 -12.14 -16.97 -5.36
C GLN A 56 -11.14 -17.24 -6.47
N SER A 57 -11.46 -18.17 -7.39
CA SER A 57 -10.66 -18.46 -8.58
C SER A 57 -10.74 -17.28 -9.55
N LEU A 58 -9.58 -16.73 -9.90
CA LEU A 58 -9.44 -15.58 -10.80
C LEU A 58 -8.88 -16.00 -12.16
N PHE A 59 -7.84 -16.81 -12.14
CA PHE A 59 -7.19 -17.32 -13.34
C PHE A 59 -7.08 -18.83 -13.28
N GLN A 60 -6.93 -19.42 -14.45
CA GLN A 60 -6.58 -20.83 -14.61
C GLN A 60 -5.38 -20.92 -15.55
N ILE A 61 -4.42 -21.77 -15.21
CA ILE A 61 -3.20 -21.96 -15.98
C ILE A 61 -3.23 -23.39 -16.52
N SER A 62 -3.32 -23.51 -17.83
CA SER A 62 -3.29 -24.80 -18.53
C SER A 62 -1.94 -25.02 -19.19
N SER A 63 -1.34 -26.16 -18.93
CA SER A 63 -0.12 -26.62 -19.62
C SER A 63 -0.39 -27.79 -20.57
N LYS A 64 -1.67 -28.06 -20.89
CA LYS A 64 -2.11 -29.26 -21.57
C LYS A 64 -1.55 -29.42 -22.99
N ASP A 65 -1.35 -28.31 -23.72
CA ASP A 65 -0.92 -28.34 -25.13
C ASP A 65 0.48 -27.73 -25.33
N ILE A 66 1.31 -27.76 -24.28
CA ILE A 66 2.66 -27.15 -24.31
C ILE A 66 3.70 -28.26 -24.53
N ALA A 67 4.74 -27.96 -25.32
CA ALA A 67 5.82 -28.90 -25.65
C ALA A 67 6.54 -29.48 -24.42
N GLU A 68 6.59 -28.76 -23.31
CA GLU A 68 7.15 -29.23 -22.03
C GLU A 68 6.21 -30.19 -21.26
N GLY A 69 4.97 -30.38 -21.72
CA GLY A 69 3.95 -31.21 -21.09
C GLY A 69 3.28 -30.60 -19.85
N ASP A 70 2.23 -31.29 -19.38
CA ASP A 70 1.49 -30.84 -18.19
C ASP A 70 2.36 -30.95 -16.93
N TYR A 71 2.70 -29.82 -16.35
CA TYR A 71 3.49 -29.71 -15.12
C TYR A 71 2.92 -30.58 -13.98
N TYR A 72 1.60 -30.58 -13.81
CA TYR A 72 0.95 -31.45 -12.83
C TYR A 72 1.21 -32.92 -13.08
N THR A 73 1.11 -33.37 -14.35
CA THR A 73 1.35 -34.76 -14.71
C THR A 73 2.79 -35.20 -14.42
N LYS A 74 3.76 -34.30 -14.66
CA LYS A 74 5.18 -34.56 -14.31
C LYS A 74 5.37 -34.67 -12.80
N VAL A 75 4.86 -33.68 -12.02
CA VAL A 75 4.99 -33.69 -10.56
C VAL A 75 4.28 -34.91 -9.95
N LYS A 76 3.09 -35.28 -10.46
CA LYS A 76 2.36 -36.47 -10.05
C LYS A 76 3.16 -37.75 -10.31
N ALA A 77 3.73 -37.87 -11.48
CA ALA A 77 4.55 -39.06 -11.84
C ALA A 77 5.80 -39.16 -10.93
N THR A 78 6.45 -38.03 -10.64
CA THR A 78 7.60 -38.01 -9.71
C THR A 78 7.18 -38.38 -8.29
N TYR A 79 6.05 -37.90 -7.80
CA TYR A 79 5.50 -38.28 -6.49
C TYR A 79 5.15 -39.76 -6.42
N GLU A 80 4.46 -40.29 -7.42
CA GLU A 80 4.10 -41.74 -7.48
C GLU A 80 5.34 -42.65 -7.53
N ALA A 81 6.37 -42.26 -8.28
CA ALA A 81 7.64 -42.99 -8.33
C ALA A 81 8.41 -42.96 -7.01
N ALA A 82 8.49 -41.73 -6.37
CA ALA A 82 9.14 -41.58 -5.08
C ALA A 82 8.40 -42.36 -3.98
N LYS A 83 7.06 -42.33 -4.00
CA LYS A 83 6.23 -43.09 -3.07
C LYS A 83 6.47 -44.60 -3.20
N ALA A 84 6.46 -45.11 -4.40
CA ALA A 84 6.73 -46.56 -4.64
C ALA A 84 8.15 -46.97 -4.19
N SER A 85 9.12 -46.10 -4.31
CA SER A 85 10.50 -46.31 -3.81
C SER A 85 10.55 -46.28 -2.29
N TYR A 86 9.86 -45.32 -1.65
CA TYR A 86 9.75 -45.23 -0.20
C TYR A 86 9.05 -46.44 0.41
N ASP A 87 7.90 -46.88 -0.15
CA ASP A 87 7.15 -48.04 0.32
C ASP A 87 8.01 -49.35 0.26
N ARG A 88 8.81 -49.52 -0.80
CA ARG A 88 9.78 -50.63 -0.91
C ARG A 88 10.92 -50.52 0.12
N ALA A 89 11.51 -49.32 0.26
CA ALA A 89 12.60 -49.11 1.20
C ALA A 89 12.16 -49.29 2.65
N GLU A 90 10.91 -48.93 3.00
CA GLU A 90 10.34 -49.15 4.34
C GLU A 90 10.23 -50.65 4.67
N ALA A 91 9.87 -51.47 3.71
CA ALA A 91 9.88 -52.94 3.91
C ALA A 91 11.29 -53.47 4.09
N LEU A 92 12.22 -53.10 3.18
CA LEU A 92 13.59 -53.60 3.18
C LEU A 92 14.43 -53.19 4.41
N VAL A 93 14.20 -52.00 4.98
CA VAL A 93 14.90 -51.56 6.18
C VAL A 93 14.46 -52.35 7.42
N LYS A 94 13.17 -52.73 7.50
CA LYS A 94 12.65 -53.59 8.58
C LYS A 94 13.33 -54.97 8.59
N ASP A 95 13.58 -55.50 7.40
CA ASP A 95 14.30 -56.77 7.21
C ASP A 95 15.82 -56.62 7.24
N LYS A 96 16.35 -55.40 7.51
CA LYS A 96 17.79 -55.06 7.56
C LYS A 96 18.53 -55.36 6.24
N ILE A 97 17.82 -55.32 5.08
CA ILE A 97 18.37 -55.54 3.76
C ILE A 97 19.06 -54.28 3.22
N ILE A 98 18.58 -53.10 3.59
CA ILE A 98 19.19 -51.80 3.26
C ILE A 98 19.66 -51.08 4.52
N SER A 99 20.59 -50.16 4.37
CA SER A 99 21.08 -49.36 5.48
C SER A 99 20.06 -48.29 5.92
N GLN A 100 20.14 -47.87 7.16
CA GLN A 100 19.30 -46.76 7.68
C GLN A 100 19.51 -45.45 6.87
N LYS A 101 20.77 -45.22 6.43
CA LYS A 101 21.11 -44.04 5.63
C LYS A 101 20.40 -44.05 4.25
N GLU A 102 20.33 -45.22 3.58
CA GLU A 102 19.62 -45.37 2.30
C GLU A 102 18.13 -45.14 2.48
N PHE A 103 17.54 -45.70 3.55
CA PHE A 103 16.14 -45.43 3.88
C PHE A 103 15.85 -43.96 4.10
N GLU A 104 16.68 -43.23 4.88
CA GLU A 104 16.53 -41.82 5.14
C GLU A 104 16.64 -40.97 3.87
N SER A 105 17.56 -41.34 2.95
CA SER A 105 17.65 -40.66 1.65
C SER A 105 16.38 -40.83 0.82
N THR A 106 15.85 -42.04 0.74
CA THR A 106 14.62 -42.35 -0.03
C THR A 106 13.40 -41.65 0.63
N LYS A 107 13.36 -41.61 1.94
CA LYS A 107 12.32 -40.85 2.69
C LYS A 107 12.36 -39.38 2.36
N LEU A 108 13.54 -38.74 2.36
CA LEU A 108 13.69 -37.32 2.00
C LEU A 108 13.24 -37.04 0.56
N GLU A 109 13.58 -37.91 -0.37
CA GLU A 109 13.11 -37.79 -1.77
C GLU A 109 11.58 -37.85 -1.87
N PHE A 110 10.97 -38.79 -1.13
CA PHE A 110 9.51 -38.87 -1.05
C PHE A 110 8.86 -37.64 -0.44
N GLU A 111 9.39 -37.13 0.68
CA GLU A 111 8.87 -35.93 1.34
C GLU A 111 8.98 -34.69 0.43
N ASN A 112 10.09 -34.55 -0.30
CA ASN A 112 10.27 -33.48 -1.28
C ASN A 112 9.26 -33.57 -2.43
N ALA A 113 9.11 -34.77 -3.00
CA ALA A 113 8.17 -35.04 -4.09
C ALA A 113 6.72 -34.84 -3.65
N LYS A 114 6.39 -35.24 -2.42
CA LYS A 114 5.07 -35.04 -1.82
C LYS A 114 4.77 -33.56 -1.64
N THR A 115 5.69 -32.77 -1.10
CA THR A 115 5.52 -31.33 -0.91
C THR A 115 5.27 -30.63 -2.25
N ALA A 116 6.02 -30.98 -3.29
CA ALA A 116 5.81 -30.43 -4.63
C ALA A 116 4.43 -30.82 -5.21
N TYR A 117 4.00 -32.07 -5.01
CA TYR A 117 2.71 -32.55 -5.47
C TYR A 117 1.54 -31.88 -4.74
N ASP A 118 1.60 -31.75 -3.41
CA ASP A 118 0.58 -31.12 -2.58
C ASP A 118 0.40 -29.64 -2.96
N ALA A 119 1.50 -28.93 -3.26
CA ALA A 119 1.47 -27.55 -3.69
C ALA A 119 0.66 -27.30 -4.99
N VAL A 120 0.65 -28.28 -5.88
CA VAL A 120 -0.02 -28.16 -7.19
C VAL A 120 -1.41 -28.81 -7.16
N SER A 121 -1.57 -29.93 -6.45
CA SER A 121 -2.79 -30.74 -6.45
C SER A 121 -3.98 -30.02 -5.81
N ASN A 122 -3.75 -29.25 -4.77
CA ASN A 122 -4.80 -28.51 -4.03
C ASN A 122 -5.53 -27.46 -4.90
N ASN A 123 -4.88 -26.96 -5.95
CA ASN A 123 -5.42 -25.94 -6.84
C ASN A 123 -5.76 -26.46 -8.24
N LYS A 124 -5.70 -27.79 -8.45
CA LYS A 124 -6.00 -28.37 -9.76
C LYS A 124 -7.50 -28.43 -10.04
N THR A 125 -7.89 -27.98 -11.22
CA THR A 125 -9.24 -28.09 -11.78
C THR A 125 -9.18 -28.89 -13.09
N ALA A 126 -10.34 -29.24 -13.66
CA ALA A 126 -10.42 -29.89 -14.98
C ALA A 126 -9.82 -29.02 -16.11
N LYS A 127 -9.71 -27.71 -15.91
CA LYS A 127 -9.20 -26.73 -16.89
C LYS A 127 -7.73 -26.34 -16.67
N GLY A 128 -7.09 -26.82 -15.59
CA GLY A 128 -5.71 -26.47 -15.25
C GLY A 128 -5.53 -26.17 -13.77
N VAL A 129 -4.46 -25.46 -13.41
CA VAL A 129 -4.17 -25.01 -12.06
C VAL A 129 -4.89 -23.69 -11.79
N SER A 130 -5.72 -23.65 -10.76
CA SER A 130 -6.43 -22.43 -10.36
C SER A 130 -5.53 -21.48 -9.59
N VAL A 131 -5.56 -20.21 -9.94
CA VAL A 131 -4.92 -19.12 -9.19
C VAL A 131 -6.02 -18.30 -8.54
N ASN A 132 -6.01 -18.29 -7.21
CA ASN A 132 -7.08 -17.72 -6.39
C ASN A 132 -6.67 -16.39 -5.78
N ALA A 133 -7.68 -15.55 -5.46
CA ALA A 133 -7.46 -14.31 -4.73
C ALA A 133 -6.92 -14.59 -3.32
N PRO A 134 -5.78 -14.01 -2.92
CA PRO A 134 -5.20 -14.21 -1.60
C PRO A 134 -5.93 -13.44 -0.49
N ILE A 135 -6.61 -12.35 -0.84
CA ILE A 135 -7.33 -11.45 0.07
C ILE A 135 -8.69 -11.06 -0.51
N ASN A 136 -9.59 -10.54 0.33
CA ASN A 136 -10.80 -9.85 -0.13
C ASN A 136 -10.42 -8.47 -0.66
N GLY A 137 -11.12 -7.96 -1.66
CA GLY A 137 -10.83 -6.61 -2.17
C GLY A 137 -11.39 -6.38 -3.56
N HIS A 138 -10.71 -5.53 -4.31
CA HIS A 138 -11.02 -5.22 -5.71
C HIS A 138 -9.78 -5.44 -6.58
N MET A 139 -10.00 -5.88 -7.80
CA MET A 139 -8.93 -5.98 -8.79
C MET A 139 -8.40 -4.58 -9.10
N LYS A 140 -7.11 -4.33 -8.82
CA LYS A 140 -6.49 -3.02 -9.07
C LYS A 140 -5.99 -2.91 -10.51
N ASN A 141 -5.25 -3.92 -10.96
CA ASN A 141 -4.75 -4.04 -12.33
C ASN A 141 -4.65 -5.51 -12.73
N ILE A 142 -4.78 -5.75 -14.02
CA ILE A 142 -4.59 -7.06 -14.65
C ILE A 142 -3.43 -6.92 -15.64
N LEU A 143 -2.36 -7.71 -15.43
CA LEU A 143 -1.10 -7.57 -16.15
C LEU A 143 -0.95 -8.56 -17.31
N VAL A 144 -1.89 -9.50 -17.45
CA VAL A 144 -1.87 -10.57 -18.45
C VAL A 144 -3.13 -10.56 -19.31
N LYS A 145 -3.04 -11.16 -20.48
CA LYS A 145 -4.15 -11.31 -21.44
C LYS A 145 -4.65 -12.74 -21.47
N GLU A 146 -5.91 -12.93 -21.83
CA GLU A 146 -6.48 -14.23 -22.12
C GLU A 146 -5.66 -14.95 -23.21
N GLY A 147 -5.25 -16.19 -22.95
CA GLY A 147 -4.45 -16.97 -23.88
C GLY A 147 -2.94 -16.69 -23.87
N GLU A 148 -2.46 -15.80 -22.99
CA GLU A 148 -1.02 -15.52 -22.85
C GLU A 148 -0.28 -16.69 -22.20
N TYR A 149 0.93 -17.00 -22.70
CA TYR A 149 1.83 -17.93 -22.04
C TYR A 149 2.57 -17.24 -20.91
N ILE A 150 2.52 -17.83 -19.72
CA ILE A 150 3.09 -17.29 -18.49
C ILE A 150 4.04 -18.28 -17.83
N THR A 151 4.98 -17.78 -17.04
CA THR A 151 5.95 -18.56 -16.28
C THR A 151 5.74 -18.42 -14.78
N VAL A 152 6.20 -19.41 -14.01
CA VAL A 152 6.14 -19.40 -12.54
C VAL A 152 6.74 -18.09 -11.98
N GLY A 153 6.02 -17.46 -11.05
CA GLY A 153 6.43 -16.20 -10.43
C GLY A 153 6.08 -14.95 -11.22
N GLN A 154 5.58 -15.07 -12.45
CA GLN A 154 5.13 -13.92 -13.25
C GLN A 154 3.91 -13.27 -12.58
N PRO A 155 3.92 -11.94 -12.37
CA PRO A 155 2.75 -11.21 -11.85
C PRO A 155 1.59 -11.26 -12.84
N LEU A 156 0.41 -11.64 -12.37
CA LEU A 156 -0.83 -11.72 -13.15
C LEU A 156 -1.74 -10.54 -12.91
N ALA A 157 -1.89 -10.13 -11.65
CA ALA A 157 -2.78 -9.07 -11.23
C ALA A 157 -2.44 -8.60 -9.81
N THR A 158 -3.09 -7.53 -9.37
CA THR A 158 -3.04 -7.05 -7.99
C THR A 158 -4.46 -6.89 -7.44
N VAL A 159 -4.69 -7.36 -6.23
CA VAL A 159 -5.93 -7.12 -5.47
C VAL A 159 -5.62 -6.12 -4.35
N SER A 160 -6.48 -5.11 -4.19
CA SER A 160 -6.41 -4.12 -3.12
C SER A 160 -7.65 -4.17 -2.25
N GLN A 161 -7.47 -4.14 -0.92
CA GLN A 161 -8.59 -4.07 0.03
C GLN A 161 -9.15 -2.66 0.14
N ASN A 162 -8.32 -1.65 -0.10
CA ASN A 162 -8.66 -0.23 0.06
C ASN A 162 -9.18 0.13 1.46
N GLN A 163 -8.80 -0.61 2.49
CA GLN A 163 -9.25 -0.37 3.87
C GLN A 163 -8.37 0.64 4.57
N ARG A 164 -7.06 0.56 4.36
CA ARG A 164 -6.09 1.50 4.90
C ARG A 164 -5.28 2.14 3.79
N LEU A 165 -5.10 3.44 3.91
CA LEU A 165 -4.38 4.24 2.93
C LEU A 165 -3.23 5.00 3.59
N VAL A 166 -2.27 5.39 2.78
CA VAL A 166 -1.16 6.26 3.17
C VAL A 166 -1.26 7.57 2.39
N LEU A 167 -1.42 8.67 3.11
CA LEU A 167 -1.22 10.00 2.57
C LEU A 167 0.27 10.32 2.60
N ARG A 168 0.89 10.41 1.44
CA ARG A 168 2.28 10.84 1.28
C ARG A 168 2.31 12.28 0.79
N ALA A 169 2.61 13.20 1.70
CA ALA A 169 2.78 14.60 1.40
C ALA A 169 4.24 14.90 0.99
N GLU A 170 4.44 15.76 0.01
CA GLU A 170 5.74 16.17 -0.49
C GLU A 170 6.02 17.62 -0.09
N VAL A 171 6.87 17.82 0.91
CA VAL A 171 7.08 19.12 1.56
C VAL A 171 8.41 19.72 1.16
N SER A 172 8.41 20.99 0.74
CA SER A 172 9.64 21.71 0.44
C SER A 172 10.57 21.79 1.65
N GLN A 173 11.87 21.59 1.43
CA GLN A 173 12.91 21.63 2.47
C GLN A 173 12.91 22.92 3.30
N ARG A 174 12.42 24.04 2.76
CA ARG A 174 12.30 25.32 3.49
C ARG A 174 11.41 25.21 4.73
N TYR A 175 10.48 24.26 4.76
CA TYR A 175 9.57 24.03 5.89
C TYR A 175 10.08 22.97 6.88
N TYR A 176 11.35 22.56 6.79
CA TYR A 176 11.92 21.47 7.59
C TYR A 176 11.67 21.66 9.09
N ASN A 177 11.91 22.87 9.61
CA ASN A 177 11.72 23.15 11.03
C ASN A 177 10.25 23.06 11.47
N ALA A 178 9.33 23.56 10.64
CA ALA A 178 7.89 23.46 10.90
C ALA A 178 7.40 22.00 10.90
N MET A 179 8.01 21.15 10.04
CA MET A 179 7.64 19.75 9.94
C MET A 179 7.97 18.90 11.16
N GLN A 180 8.96 19.31 11.96
CA GLN A 180 9.31 18.61 13.21
C GLN A 180 8.17 18.63 14.24
N SER A 181 7.30 19.62 14.16
CA SER A 181 6.14 19.78 15.05
C SER A 181 4.83 19.27 14.44
N VAL A 182 4.83 18.72 13.22
CA VAL A 182 3.61 18.22 12.55
C VAL A 182 3.00 17.05 13.33
N LYS A 183 1.71 17.15 13.61
CA LYS A 183 0.91 16.17 14.36
C LYS A 183 -0.13 15.48 13.49
N SER A 184 -0.79 16.25 12.62
CA SER A 184 -1.90 15.79 11.80
C SER A 184 -1.87 16.45 10.43
N ALA A 185 -2.80 16.10 9.57
CA ALA A 185 -3.02 16.75 8.30
C ALA A 185 -4.49 16.69 7.90
N ASN A 186 -4.90 17.69 7.13
CA ASN A 186 -6.13 17.64 6.35
C ASN A 186 -5.77 17.54 4.87
N PHE A 187 -6.63 16.94 4.06
CA PHE A 187 -6.43 16.90 2.63
C PHE A 187 -7.74 17.06 1.86
N LYS A 188 -7.61 17.51 0.62
CA LYS A 188 -8.72 17.69 -0.31
C LYS A 188 -8.45 16.94 -1.60
N THR A 189 -9.43 16.16 -2.05
CA THR A 189 -9.35 15.41 -3.30
C THR A 189 -9.78 16.28 -4.49
N PRO A 190 -9.32 16.00 -5.72
CA PRO A 190 -9.68 16.79 -6.89
C PRO A 190 -11.09 16.49 -7.42
N TYR A 191 -11.72 15.40 -6.97
CA TYR A 191 -12.99 14.92 -7.51
C TYR A 191 -14.20 15.26 -6.63
N ASP A 192 -13.97 15.79 -5.44
CA ASP A 192 -15.02 16.30 -4.56
C ASP A 192 -14.59 17.62 -3.88
N ASN A 193 -15.54 18.29 -3.22
CA ASN A 193 -15.27 19.53 -2.49
C ASN A 193 -15.10 19.30 -0.99
N LYS A 194 -14.96 18.05 -0.57
CA LYS A 194 -14.85 17.66 0.83
C LYS A 194 -13.42 17.79 1.32
N VAL A 195 -13.27 18.31 2.52
CA VAL A 195 -12.01 18.28 3.26
C VAL A 195 -12.03 17.07 4.17
N TYR A 196 -11.02 16.22 4.04
CA TYR A 196 -10.83 15.05 4.87
C TYR A 196 -9.86 15.38 5.99
N SER A 197 -10.29 15.20 7.24
CA SER A 197 -9.43 15.30 8.41
C SER A 197 -8.84 13.93 8.74
N LEU A 198 -7.53 13.85 8.91
CA LEU A 198 -6.89 12.61 9.34
C LEU A 198 -7.32 12.21 10.76
N GLU A 199 -7.69 13.16 11.62
CA GLU A 199 -8.21 12.85 12.96
C GLU A 199 -9.53 12.09 12.90
N ASP A 200 -10.44 12.47 11.99
CA ASP A 200 -11.72 11.78 11.78
C ASP A 200 -11.55 10.39 11.11
N LEU A 201 -10.42 10.19 10.44
CA LEU A 201 -10.06 8.96 9.74
C LEU A 201 -9.07 8.09 10.52
N ASN A 202 -8.94 8.27 11.85
CA ASN A 202 -7.98 7.57 12.69
C ASN A 202 -6.54 7.66 12.16
N GLY A 203 -6.19 8.81 11.58
CA GLY A 203 -4.90 9.05 10.96
C GLY A 203 -3.77 9.11 11.96
N ARG A 204 -2.62 8.55 11.59
CA ARG A 204 -1.40 8.61 12.38
C ARG A 204 -0.19 8.91 11.51
N LEU A 205 0.73 9.69 12.04
CA LEU A 205 2.03 9.91 11.40
C LEU A 205 2.82 8.60 11.39
N LEU A 206 3.21 8.14 10.20
CA LEU A 206 4.05 6.96 10.01
C LEU A 206 5.52 7.33 9.98
N SER A 207 5.84 8.31 9.16
CA SER A 207 7.23 8.69 8.95
C SER A 207 7.33 10.16 8.55
N PHE A 208 8.42 10.73 9.02
CA PHE A 208 8.94 12.00 8.58
C PHE A 208 10.30 11.71 7.94
N GLY A 209 10.40 11.87 6.62
CA GLY A 209 11.59 11.52 5.87
C GLY A 209 12.77 12.41 6.26
N LYS A 210 13.83 11.81 6.81
CA LYS A 210 15.10 12.49 7.09
C LYS A 210 16.05 12.50 5.89
N THR A 211 15.69 11.77 4.83
CA THR A 211 16.45 11.70 3.58
C THR A 211 15.55 12.10 2.41
N SER A 212 15.97 13.08 1.63
CA SER A 212 15.47 13.27 0.28
C SER A 212 16.18 12.27 -0.64
N ASN A 213 15.48 11.72 -1.62
CA ASN A 213 16.14 11.03 -2.72
C ASN A 213 17.08 12.03 -3.44
N GLU A 214 18.21 11.55 -3.96
CA GLU A 214 19.22 12.40 -4.62
C GLU A 214 18.65 13.32 -5.72
N ASN A 215 17.46 13.01 -6.23
CA ASN A 215 16.75 13.77 -7.25
C ASN A 215 15.48 14.48 -6.76
N SER A 216 15.23 14.58 -5.44
CA SER A 216 14.03 15.19 -4.89
C SER A 216 14.36 16.36 -3.98
N PHE A 217 13.81 17.55 -4.32
CA PHE A 217 13.85 18.74 -3.45
C PHE A 217 12.80 18.72 -2.35
N PHE A 218 12.05 17.63 -2.23
CA PHE A 218 10.96 17.48 -1.28
C PHE A 218 11.27 16.44 -0.22
N ILE A 219 10.77 16.66 0.96
CA ILE A 219 10.83 15.73 2.09
C ILE A 219 9.45 15.06 2.21
N PRO A 220 9.39 13.71 2.12
CA PRO A 220 8.13 13.02 2.26
C PRO A 220 7.69 12.97 3.73
N VAL A 221 6.43 13.29 3.97
CA VAL A 221 5.73 13.08 5.24
C VAL A 221 4.59 12.13 4.99
N SER A 222 4.56 10.99 5.69
CA SER A 222 3.59 9.93 5.44
C SER A 222 2.69 9.73 6.66
N PHE A 223 1.39 9.67 6.41
CA PHE A 223 0.36 9.36 7.40
C PHE A 223 -0.42 8.14 6.93
N GLU A 224 -0.69 7.21 7.83
CA GLU A 224 -1.64 6.12 7.58
C GLU A 224 -3.00 6.52 8.12
N PHE A 225 -4.08 6.14 7.43
CA PHE A 225 -5.45 6.43 7.84
C PHE A 225 -6.43 5.36 7.34
N ASP A 226 -7.58 5.26 8.00
CA ASP A 226 -8.64 4.34 7.61
C ASP A 226 -9.45 4.93 6.45
N ASN A 227 -9.61 4.14 5.38
CA ASN A 227 -10.48 4.52 4.27
C ASN A 227 -11.91 4.10 4.55
N LYS A 228 -12.79 5.05 4.77
CA LYS A 228 -14.23 4.81 4.92
C LYS A 228 -14.96 4.60 3.56
N GLY A 229 -14.21 4.28 2.50
CA GLY A 229 -14.73 4.00 1.16
C GLY A 229 -14.87 5.22 0.24
N GLU A 230 -14.46 6.40 0.70
CA GLU A 230 -14.63 7.66 -0.04
C GLU A 230 -13.36 8.09 -0.81
N VAL A 231 -12.19 7.65 -0.36
CA VAL A 231 -10.91 8.07 -0.94
C VAL A 231 -10.39 7.03 -1.91
N ILE A 232 -10.02 7.46 -3.12
CA ILE A 232 -9.52 6.60 -4.20
C ILE A 232 -7.99 6.53 -4.11
N PRO A 233 -7.39 5.33 -3.93
CA PRO A 233 -5.94 5.16 -3.99
C PRO A 233 -5.37 5.58 -5.35
N GLY A 234 -4.20 6.21 -5.33
CA GLY A 234 -3.57 6.77 -6.53
C GLY A 234 -3.87 8.25 -6.76
N SER A 235 -4.86 8.82 -6.05
CA SER A 235 -5.25 10.22 -6.20
C SER A 235 -4.15 11.18 -5.74
N PHE A 236 -3.92 12.23 -6.52
CA PHE A 236 -3.17 13.40 -6.09
C PHE A 236 -4.09 14.34 -5.32
N VAL A 237 -3.61 14.87 -4.21
CA VAL A 237 -4.41 15.64 -3.27
C VAL A 237 -3.69 16.91 -2.83
N GLU A 238 -4.46 17.91 -2.47
CA GLU A 238 -3.98 19.08 -1.77
C GLU A 238 -3.91 18.77 -0.27
N VAL A 239 -2.78 19.04 0.37
CA VAL A 239 -2.52 18.65 1.76
C VAL A 239 -2.24 19.88 2.61
N TYR A 240 -2.83 19.92 3.80
CA TYR A 240 -2.64 20.93 4.83
C TYR A 240 -2.05 20.23 6.05
N LEU A 241 -0.75 20.32 6.24
CA LEU A 241 -0.05 19.77 7.40
C LEU A 241 -0.26 20.69 8.60
N ILE A 242 -0.66 20.13 9.73
CA ILE A 242 -1.02 20.84 10.95
C ILE A 242 0.06 20.57 11.99
N SER A 243 0.72 21.63 12.46
CA SER A 243 1.72 21.55 13.53
C SER A 243 1.09 21.31 14.89
N ALA A 244 1.90 20.95 15.88
CA ALA A 244 1.51 21.07 17.27
C ALA A 244 1.15 22.55 17.59
N PRO A 245 0.19 22.77 18.49
CA PRO A 245 -0.19 24.12 18.89
C PRO A 245 0.99 24.85 19.54
N ILE A 246 1.16 26.12 19.18
CA ILE A 246 2.05 27.06 19.86
C ILE A 246 1.17 27.87 20.84
N GLU A 247 1.37 27.66 22.12
CA GLU A 247 0.57 28.27 23.15
C GLU A 247 0.98 29.76 23.37
N ASN A 248 0.06 30.56 23.87
CA ASN A 248 0.28 31.96 24.15
C ASN A 248 0.76 32.81 22.97
N THR A 249 0.28 32.52 21.78
CA THR A 249 0.62 33.25 20.55
C THR A 249 -0.41 34.34 20.28
N LEU A 250 0.08 35.54 19.97
CA LEU A 250 -0.78 36.60 19.47
C LEU A 250 -0.98 36.42 17.97
N SER A 251 -2.21 36.18 17.55
CA SER A 251 -2.56 36.05 16.12
C SER A 251 -3.39 37.27 15.67
N ILE A 252 -3.05 37.80 14.50
CA ILE A 252 -3.77 38.89 13.86
C ILE A 252 -4.25 38.50 12.46
N PRO A 253 -5.39 39.06 12.00
CA PRO A 253 -5.77 38.90 10.61
C PRO A 253 -4.72 39.47 9.67
N VAL A 254 -4.47 38.79 8.53
CA VAL A 254 -3.54 39.31 7.50
C VAL A 254 -3.96 40.72 7.02
N SER A 255 -5.25 41.04 7.02
CA SER A 255 -5.80 42.34 6.66
C SER A 255 -5.40 43.48 7.63
N ALA A 256 -4.98 43.17 8.84
CA ALA A 256 -4.49 44.14 9.83
C ALA A 256 -2.98 44.43 9.68
N LEU A 257 -2.29 43.67 8.79
CA LEU A 257 -0.87 43.78 8.57
C LEU A 257 -0.57 44.72 7.41
N THR A 258 0.27 45.73 7.65
CA THR A 258 0.79 46.64 6.62
C THR A 258 2.26 46.31 6.38
N ASN A 259 2.67 46.21 5.11
CA ASN A 259 4.06 46.00 4.74
C ASN A 259 4.60 47.27 4.06
N GLU A 260 5.67 47.83 4.62
CA GLU A 260 6.38 48.96 4.05
C GLU A 260 7.87 48.58 3.92
N MET A 261 8.37 48.54 2.71
CA MET A 261 9.77 48.22 2.41
C MET A 261 10.29 46.90 3.06
N GLY A 262 9.41 45.91 3.23
CA GLY A 262 9.78 44.65 3.85
C GLY A 262 9.65 44.60 5.38
N ILE A 263 9.27 45.69 6.01
CA ILE A 263 9.00 45.77 7.44
C ILE A 263 7.48 45.70 7.67
N HIS A 264 7.08 44.89 8.63
CA HIS A 264 5.68 44.63 8.91
C HIS A 264 5.21 45.48 10.10
N TYR A 265 4.05 46.12 9.96
CA TYR A 265 3.46 46.99 10.94
C TYR A 265 1.99 46.64 11.19
N VAL A 266 1.55 46.92 12.42
CA VAL A 266 0.14 46.96 12.83
C VAL A 266 -0.19 48.31 13.42
N TYR A 267 -1.45 48.69 13.38
CA TYR A 267 -1.94 49.91 14.06
C TYR A 267 -2.64 49.52 15.36
N VAL A 268 -2.09 49.93 16.47
CA VAL A 268 -2.63 49.71 17.83
C VAL A 268 -3.38 50.91 18.24
N GLN A 269 -4.67 50.78 18.62
CA GLN A 269 -5.47 51.87 19.18
C GLN A 269 -4.96 52.23 20.56
N ILE A 270 -4.71 53.52 20.81
CA ILE A 270 -4.24 54.05 22.09
C ILE A 270 -5.40 54.72 22.82
N ASP A 271 -6.25 55.44 22.08
CA ASP A 271 -7.45 56.14 22.57
C ASP A 271 -8.54 56.13 21.48
N GLU A 272 -9.67 56.80 21.70
CA GLU A 272 -10.82 56.74 20.78
C GLU A 272 -10.49 57.17 19.34
N GLU A 273 -9.51 58.06 19.12
CA GLU A 273 -9.14 58.59 17.81
C GLU A 273 -7.67 58.35 17.47
N GLY A 274 -6.84 57.91 18.41
CA GLY A 274 -5.39 57.77 18.28
C GLY A 274 -4.95 56.35 17.99
N TYR A 275 -4.10 56.18 16.95
CA TYR A 275 -3.48 54.91 16.59
C TYR A 275 -1.96 55.03 16.55
N ARG A 276 -1.28 54.07 17.12
CA ARG A 276 0.17 53.96 17.06
C ARG A 276 0.58 52.87 16.07
N LYS A 277 1.43 53.23 15.12
CA LYS A 277 2.09 52.29 14.24
C LYS A 277 3.12 51.50 15.04
N GLN A 278 2.97 50.18 15.09
CA GLN A 278 3.86 49.27 15.83
C GLN A 278 4.48 48.27 14.86
N GLU A 279 5.81 48.20 14.87
CA GLU A 279 6.55 47.20 14.14
C GLU A 279 6.33 45.81 14.77
N VAL A 280 6.17 44.78 13.92
CA VAL A 280 5.97 43.41 14.35
C VAL A 280 6.86 42.47 13.53
N ALA A 281 7.42 41.47 14.21
CA ALA A 281 8.11 40.36 13.58
C ALA A 281 7.11 39.20 13.35
N LEU A 282 7.17 38.58 12.17
CA LEU A 282 6.30 37.49 11.80
C LEU A 282 7.03 36.15 11.89
#